data_aca1b0508478ee6fc051ac72fcd1bd93
#
_entry.id   aca1b0508478ee6fc051ac72fcd1bd93
#
_cell.length_a   1.000
_cell.length_b   1.000
_cell.length_c   1.000
_cell.angle_alpha   90.00
_cell.angle_beta   90.00
_cell.angle_gamma   90.00
#
_symmetry.space_group_name_H-M   'P 1'
#
loop_
_entity.id
_entity.type
_entity.pdbx_description
1 polymer ?
#
loop_
_entity_poly.entity_id
_entity_poly.type
_entity_poly.pdbx_seq_one_letter_code
_entity_poly.pdbx_strand_id
1 'polypeptide(L)'
;IMSSTNPRPTHSSQVRIDPSNSDRIYVLGGSLMVSDDAGRTFRSDGATQVHVDHHALWINPNDPDHLIMGSDGGVTASWDGTKHWRMFDNLALGQFYAIGYDMRDPYYVCGGLQDNNPWCGPSNTRSFHGIRNQDWYETAYGDGFWTVVDPTDSTIVFSESQGGNMNRYDLVTGEKTAMRPITGPRENGDTTKSYRFNWNSPLLISKHDPATIYLGGNYLMRSRDRGMSWEEVGGIDLTKQIDRTTLEIMGVLGSDSMMSPNDGTSTYGNLTTVNESPVTAGVIWAGTDDGNVQVTLDDGETWENVVGNIPGLPERTYVSRVAPSAHVPGRTYVTFDGHRNGDFAPYVYVTDDDGQSWRAISDGLPDGWSVNVIVEHHRSPNLLFVGNEIGLYVSVDAGGSWTRIKNNLPPVAVDDLAIHPRENDLIVGTHGRSMWILADVTPFEHLSNDVLAQAGQLFPQKPVTMWAQRGDWPFYGATYSAPNPERGVLLRYYLRDADGPAMVADAGENGDEGGGGEPAMGDDSGFALTITDASRGHVRTLDVSGEPGVNEVLWDWRYDSPYEPEAGQGGGGGGGFGGGAPQGPIALPGTYTVSMEAGGESYSTTVEIIADPRRPMTRAD
;
A
#
# COMPACT_ATOMS: atom_id res chain seq x y z
N ILE A 1 27.66 -3.84 32.39
CA ILE A 1 28.20 -4.59 31.24
C ILE A 1 27.17 -4.69 30.11
N MET A 2 25.89 -4.87 30.42
CA MET A 2 24.85 -5.00 29.39
C MET A 2 24.65 -3.72 28.56
N SER A 3 24.84 -2.54 29.12
CA SER A 3 24.64 -1.27 28.42
C SER A 3 25.66 -0.96 27.30
N SER A 4 26.85 -1.61 27.32
CA SER A 4 27.87 -1.38 26.29
C SER A 4 27.78 -2.37 25.12
N THR A 5 27.19 -3.57 25.35
CA THR A 5 27.02 -4.58 24.31
C THR A 5 25.65 -4.52 23.64
N ASN A 6 24.63 -4.01 24.33
CA ASN A 6 23.31 -3.78 23.80
C ASN A 6 22.68 -2.55 24.48
N PRO A 7 22.72 -1.37 23.85
CA PRO A 7 22.14 -0.14 24.41
C PRO A 7 20.60 -0.10 24.33
N ARG A 8 19.96 -0.95 23.52
CA ARG A 8 18.49 -1.01 23.33
C ARG A 8 17.94 -2.41 23.57
N PRO A 9 18.05 -2.96 24.78
CA PRO A 9 17.68 -4.36 25.07
C PRO A 9 16.16 -4.59 25.00
N THR A 10 15.34 -3.56 25.02
CA THR A 10 13.88 -3.64 24.81
C THR A 10 13.51 -3.81 23.34
N HIS A 11 14.37 -3.39 22.43
CA HIS A 11 14.15 -3.45 20.98
C HIS A 11 14.78 -4.72 20.38
N SER A 12 16.04 -5.03 20.70
CA SER A 12 16.76 -6.19 20.19
C SER A 12 17.63 -6.78 21.28
N SER A 13 17.45 -8.06 21.62
CA SER A 13 18.08 -8.66 22.81
C SER A 13 18.46 -10.14 22.65
N GLN A 14 18.60 -10.64 21.43
CA GLN A 14 18.95 -12.02 21.22
C GLN A 14 20.43 -12.28 21.47
N VAL A 15 20.72 -13.42 22.13
CA VAL A 15 22.06 -13.98 22.28
C VAL A 15 22.09 -15.34 21.60
N ARG A 16 23.11 -15.60 20.81
CA ARG A 16 23.37 -16.90 20.17
C ARG A 16 24.78 -17.37 20.51
N ILE A 17 24.93 -18.65 20.72
CA ILE A 17 26.21 -19.29 20.98
C ILE A 17 26.49 -20.24 19.82
N ASP A 18 27.72 -20.23 19.32
CA ASP A 18 28.18 -21.15 18.29
C ASP A 18 28.02 -22.60 18.79
N PRO A 19 27.27 -23.45 18.07
CA PRO A 19 27.00 -24.82 18.51
C PRO A 19 28.26 -25.69 18.58
N SER A 20 29.35 -25.33 17.95
CA SER A 20 30.62 -26.04 17.94
C SER A 20 31.68 -25.42 18.86
N ASN A 21 31.50 -24.15 19.25
CA ASN A 21 32.47 -23.40 20.06
C ASN A 21 31.76 -22.49 21.08
N SER A 22 31.66 -22.91 22.32
CA SER A 22 31.01 -22.16 23.39
C SER A 22 31.68 -20.83 23.76
N ASP A 23 32.93 -20.61 23.32
CA ASP A 23 33.63 -19.33 23.52
C ASP A 23 33.19 -18.26 22.51
N ARG A 24 32.56 -18.68 21.39
CA ARG A 24 32.02 -17.77 20.40
C ARG A 24 30.56 -17.45 20.69
N ILE A 25 30.31 -16.18 21.01
CA ILE A 25 29.00 -15.66 21.39
C ILE A 25 28.64 -14.47 20.51
N TYR A 26 27.40 -14.44 20.02
CA TYR A 26 26.81 -13.35 19.27
C TYR A 26 25.74 -12.66 20.11
N VAL A 27 25.80 -11.34 20.19
CA VAL A 27 24.74 -10.49 20.80
C VAL A 27 24.20 -9.56 19.72
N LEU A 28 22.89 -9.70 19.48
CA LEU A 28 22.18 -8.92 18.49
C LEU A 28 21.69 -7.61 19.11
N GLY A 29 21.85 -6.56 18.38
CA GLY A 29 21.46 -5.20 18.76
C GLY A 29 21.58 -4.26 17.57
N GLY A 30 21.75 -2.96 17.80
CA GLY A 30 22.07 -2.00 16.75
C GLY A 30 23.32 -2.37 15.95
N SER A 31 24.25 -3.12 16.60
CA SER A 31 25.39 -3.77 15.92
C SER A 31 25.42 -5.25 16.30
N LEU A 32 25.95 -6.11 15.43
CA LEU A 32 26.25 -7.49 15.77
C LEU A 32 27.55 -7.54 16.57
N MET A 33 27.43 -7.79 17.87
CA MET A 33 28.55 -7.94 18.78
C MET A 33 29.02 -9.39 18.81
N VAL A 34 30.30 -9.62 18.64
CA VAL A 34 30.89 -10.97 18.63
C VAL A 34 31.97 -11.09 19.70
N SER A 35 31.89 -12.14 20.49
CA SER A 35 32.95 -12.58 21.41
C SER A 35 33.56 -13.89 20.94
N ASP A 36 34.87 -14.04 21.06
CA ASP A 36 35.62 -15.27 20.81
C ASP A 36 36.32 -15.81 22.10
N ASP A 37 35.93 -15.25 23.29
CA ASP A 37 36.55 -15.51 24.56
C ASP A 37 35.54 -15.75 25.71
N ALA A 38 34.43 -16.40 25.40
CA ALA A 38 33.34 -16.70 26.34
C ALA A 38 32.70 -15.42 26.95
N GLY A 39 32.59 -14.33 26.20
CA GLY A 39 31.93 -13.10 26.61
C GLY A 39 32.79 -12.16 27.47
N ARG A 40 34.10 -12.39 27.56
CA ARG A 40 34.98 -11.49 28.29
C ARG A 40 35.23 -10.19 27.54
N THR A 41 35.39 -10.29 26.22
CA THR A 41 35.47 -9.14 25.32
C THR A 41 34.52 -9.28 24.14
N PHE A 42 34.10 -8.16 23.57
CA PHE A 42 33.24 -8.11 22.40
C PHE A 42 33.79 -7.13 21.36
N ARG A 43 33.73 -7.51 20.09
CA ARG A 43 33.97 -6.64 18.94
C ARG A 43 32.64 -6.32 18.25
N SER A 44 32.52 -5.14 17.64
CA SER A 44 31.29 -4.64 16.99
C SER A 44 31.33 -4.70 15.46
N ASP A 45 32.28 -5.45 14.90
CA ASP A 45 32.52 -5.52 13.45
C ASP A 45 31.89 -6.75 12.78
N GLY A 46 31.03 -7.48 13.49
CA GLY A 46 30.44 -8.72 13.00
C GLY A 46 29.55 -8.57 11.76
N ALA A 47 29.00 -7.39 11.53
CA ALA A 47 28.07 -7.14 10.41
C ALA A 47 28.10 -5.68 9.93
N THR A 48 29.27 -5.08 9.76
CA THR A 48 29.42 -3.68 9.33
C THR A 48 28.91 -3.37 7.91
N GLN A 49 28.64 -4.40 7.11
CA GLN A 49 28.13 -4.30 5.74
C GLN A 49 26.62 -4.53 5.66
N VAL A 50 25.98 -4.76 6.81
CA VAL A 50 24.55 -5.06 6.93
C VAL A 50 23.86 -3.89 7.60
N HIS A 51 22.59 -3.67 7.25
CA HIS A 51 21.74 -2.71 7.97
C HIS A 51 21.76 -2.98 9.48
N VAL A 52 21.70 -1.94 10.26
CA VAL A 52 21.67 -2.02 11.74
C VAL A 52 20.39 -2.71 12.25
N ASP A 53 20.26 -2.78 13.59
CA ASP A 53 19.10 -3.32 14.29
C ASP A 53 18.83 -4.79 13.92
N HIS A 54 19.72 -5.65 14.45
CA HIS A 54 19.67 -7.09 14.20
C HIS A 54 18.71 -7.78 15.18
N HIS A 55 17.72 -8.53 14.65
CA HIS A 55 16.65 -9.14 15.41
C HIS A 55 16.72 -10.66 15.50
N ALA A 56 17.26 -11.33 14.48
CA ALA A 56 17.32 -12.78 14.43
C ALA A 56 18.66 -13.26 13.85
N LEU A 57 19.23 -14.31 14.45
CA LEU A 57 20.41 -14.99 13.92
C LEU A 57 20.22 -16.50 14.04
N TRP A 58 20.38 -17.19 12.91
CA TRP A 58 20.50 -18.64 12.85
C TRP A 58 21.94 -19.01 12.50
N ILE A 59 22.48 -20.02 13.18
CA ILE A 59 23.82 -20.58 12.96
C ILE A 59 23.64 -22.02 12.49
N ASN A 60 24.22 -22.38 11.36
CA ASN A 60 24.17 -23.74 10.87
C ASN A 60 24.93 -24.67 11.84
N PRO A 61 24.26 -25.66 12.45
CA PRO A 61 24.89 -26.54 13.43
C PRO A 61 25.97 -27.46 12.83
N ASN A 62 25.97 -27.66 11.53
CA ASN A 62 26.96 -28.50 10.83
C ASN A 62 28.09 -27.66 10.18
N ASP A 63 27.93 -26.36 10.08
CA ASP A 63 28.90 -25.42 9.52
C ASP A 63 28.71 -24.05 10.18
N PRO A 64 29.36 -23.76 11.30
CA PRO A 64 29.16 -22.52 12.07
C PRO A 64 29.60 -21.25 11.36
N ASP A 65 30.33 -21.35 10.26
CA ASP A 65 30.67 -20.22 9.39
C ASP A 65 29.48 -19.81 8.50
N HIS A 66 28.46 -20.68 8.35
CA HIS A 66 27.23 -20.38 7.65
C HIS A 66 26.18 -19.82 8.63
N LEU A 67 25.86 -18.55 8.44
CA LEU A 67 24.96 -17.75 9.27
C LEU A 67 23.84 -17.17 8.41
N ILE A 68 22.62 -17.10 8.95
CA ILE A 68 21.50 -16.32 8.36
C ILE A 68 21.03 -15.33 9.42
N MET A 69 20.89 -14.07 9.01
CA MET A 69 20.53 -12.97 9.92
C MET A 69 19.37 -12.17 9.34
N GLY A 70 18.41 -11.81 10.21
CA GLY A 70 17.36 -10.84 9.94
C GLY A 70 17.64 -9.53 10.68
N SER A 71 17.55 -8.43 9.96
CA SER A 71 17.65 -7.07 10.47
C SER A 71 16.55 -6.20 9.87
N ASP A 72 16.44 -4.95 10.29
CA ASP A 72 15.45 -4.02 9.74
C ASP A 72 15.69 -3.72 8.24
N GLY A 73 16.88 -4.00 7.71
CA GLY A 73 17.17 -3.95 6.28
C GLY A 73 16.78 -5.21 5.49
N GLY A 74 16.37 -6.30 6.16
CA GLY A 74 15.98 -7.55 5.50
C GLY A 74 16.80 -8.76 5.93
N VAL A 75 16.90 -9.76 5.04
CA VAL A 75 17.58 -11.04 5.30
C VAL A 75 18.94 -11.08 4.63
N THR A 76 19.96 -11.48 5.40
CA THR A 76 21.35 -11.62 4.93
C THR A 76 21.93 -12.97 5.34
N ALA A 77 22.90 -13.45 4.59
CA ALA A 77 23.67 -14.65 4.96
C ALA A 77 25.17 -14.42 4.83
N SER A 78 25.93 -15.13 5.68
CA SER A 78 27.39 -15.26 5.62
C SER A 78 27.77 -16.73 5.53
N TRP A 79 28.84 -17.05 4.80
CA TRP A 79 29.41 -18.40 4.69
C TRP A 79 30.87 -18.45 5.15
N ASP A 80 31.34 -17.40 5.83
CA ASP A 80 32.73 -17.26 6.26
C ASP A 80 32.85 -16.68 7.68
N GLY A 81 31.86 -16.92 8.52
CA GLY A 81 31.91 -16.58 9.92
C GLY A 81 31.87 -15.08 10.20
N THR A 82 30.99 -14.32 9.55
CA THR A 82 30.78 -12.87 9.68
C THR A 82 31.71 -11.94 8.91
N LYS A 83 32.64 -12.49 8.09
CA LYS A 83 33.58 -11.64 7.35
C LYS A 83 32.93 -10.93 6.16
N HIS A 84 32.04 -11.64 5.45
CA HIS A 84 31.27 -11.11 4.35
C HIS A 84 29.81 -11.51 4.49
N TRP A 85 28.91 -10.59 4.12
CA TRP A 85 27.48 -10.81 4.13
C TRP A 85 26.90 -10.57 2.74
N ARG A 86 25.92 -11.39 2.36
CA ARG A 86 25.12 -11.23 1.15
C ARG A 86 23.66 -11.00 1.54
N MET A 87 23.09 -9.91 1.04
CA MET A 87 21.67 -9.62 1.18
C MET A 87 20.85 -10.40 0.16
N PHE A 88 19.67 -10.89 0.58
CA PHE A 88 18.64 -11.44 -0.30
C PHE A 88 17.69 -10.32 -0.71
N ASP A 89 17.97 -9.71 -1.86
CA ASP A 89 17.24 -8.57 -2.42
C ASP A 89 16.08 -8.97 -3.36
N ASN A 90 15.71 -10.25 -3.33
CA ASN A 90 14.64 -10.85 -4.12
C ASN A 90 13.41 -11.26 -3.28
N LEU A 91 13.31 -10.79 -2.06
CA LEU A 91 12.16 -11.00 -1.18
C LEU A 91 11.26 -9.76 -1.22
N ALA A 92 9.96 -9.97 -1.45
CA ALA A 92 8.96 -8.90 -1.40
C ALA A 92 8.63 -8.57 0.05
N LEU A 93 9.57 -7.94 0.75
CA LEU A 93 9.47 -7.50 2.13
C LEU A 93 9.56 -5.97 2.17
N GLY A 94 8.75 -5.35 3.00
CA GLY A 94 8.76 -3.90 3.20
C GLY A 94 7.61 -3.46 4.07
N GLN A 95 7.89 -2.57 5.02
CA GLN A 95 6.91 -1.97 5.92
C GLN A 95 6.57 -0.58 5.41
N PHE A 96 5.48 -0.48 4.62
CA PHE A 96 4.99 0.78 4.08
C PHE A 96 3.98 1.42 5.02
N TYR A 97 4.22 2.68 5.42
CA TYR A 97 3.32 3.45 6.28
C TYR A 97 2.31 4.28 5.53
N ALA A 98 2.70 4.84 4.40
CA ALA A 98 1.84 5.69 3.59
C ALA A 98 2.12 5.51 2.10
N ILE A 99 1.09 5.71 1.29
CA ILE A 99 1.11 5.49 -0.15
C ILE A 99 0.92 6.81 -0.89
N GLY A 100 1.77 7.05 -1.88
CA GLY A 100 1.61 8.08 -2.90
C GLY A 100 1.62 7.50 -4.29
N TYR A 101 1.19 8.30 -5.25
CA TYR A 101 1.26 7.96 -6.67
C TYR A 101 1.41 9.24 -7.52
N ASP A 102 1.77 9.06 -8.79
CA ASP A 102 1.78 10.14 -9.76
C ASP A 102 0.87 9.85 -10.98
N MET A 103 0.84 10.77 -11.93
CA MET A 103 -0.01 10.68 -13.11
C MET A 103 0.76 10.36 -14.40
N ARG A 104 2.02 9.91 -14.32
CA ARG A 104 2.78 9.39 -15.47
C ARG A 104 2.08 8.19 -16.12
N ASP A 105 2.52 7.78 -17.28
CA ASP A 105 2.07 6.55 -17.94
C ASP A 105 3.31 5.72 -18.38
N PRO A 106 3.57 4.58 -17.73
CA PRO A 106 2.92 4.05 -16.52
C PRO A 106 3.07 4.99 -15.33
N TYR A 107 2.10 4.97 -14.41
CA TYR A 107 2.20 5.74 -13.19
C TYR A 107 3.26 5.14 -12.24
N TYR A 108 3.78 5.96 -11.36
CA TYR A 108 4.65 5.52 -10.29
C TYR A 108 3.88 5.47 -8.98
N VAL A 109 4.20 4.46 -8.20
CA VAL A 109 3.80 4.34 -6.80
C VAL A 109 4.94 4.81 -5.92
N CYS A 110 4.61 5.51 -4.85
CA CYS A 110 5.56 6.00 -3.87
C CYS A 110 5.14 5.53 -2.48
N GLY A 111 6.10 5.39 -1.58
CA GLY A 111 5.81 5.10 -0.18
C GLY A 111 7.04 5.20 0.68
N GLY A 112 6.81 5.45 1.96
CA GLY A 112 7.85 5.46 2.96
C GLY A 112 7.99 4.11 3.63
N LEU A 113 9.22 3.65 3.75
CA LEU A 113 9.59 2.41 4.42
C LEU A 113 10.27 2.75 5.74
N GLN A 114 9.82 2.17 6.84
CA GLN A 114 10.56 2.27 8.09
C GLN A 114 11.96 1.70 7.89
N ASP A 115 12.96 2.37 8.45
CA ASP A 115 14.39 2.04 8.41
C ASP A 115 15.02 1.98 7.00
N ASN A 116 14.22 2.04 5.94
CA ASN A 116 14.67 1.79 4.56
C ASN A 116 14.33 2.91 3.58
N ASN A 117 14.16 4.13 4.04
CA ASN A 117 13.94 5.34 3.25
C ASN A 117 12.58 5.40 2.50
N PRO A 118 12.18 6.57 2.03
CA PRO A 118 11.07 6.70 1.08
C PRO A 118 11.52 6.41 -0.36
N TRP A 119 10.70 5.67 -1.10
CA TRP A 119 10.97 5.24 -2.47
C TRP A 119 9.81 5.49 -3.41
N CYS A 120 10.12 5.67 -4.70
CA CYS A 120 9.15 5.64 -5.78
C CYS A 120 9.60 4.67 -6.88
N GLY A 121 8.66 3.91 -7.44
CA GLY A 121 8.89 2.98 -8.53
C GLY A 121 7.69 2.84 -9.46
N PRO A 122 7.88 2.37 -10.71
CA PRO A 122 6.80 2.27 -11.67
C PRO A 122 5.83 1.13 -11.36
N SER A 123 4.53 1.35 -11.59
CA SER A 123 3.51 0.30 -11.53
C SER A 123 3.65 -0.73 -12.66
N ASN A 124 4.32 -0.34 -13.74
CA ASN A 124 4.57 -1.16 -14.93
C ASN A 124 5.76 -0.60 -15.68
N THR A 125 6.46 -1.43 -16.45
CA THR A 125 7.53 -0.99 -17.34
C THR A 125 7.25 -1.38 -18.80
N ARG A 126 7.93 -0.72 -19.72
CA ARG A 126 7.92 -1.13 -21.13
C ARG A 126 9.04 -2.14 -21.45
N SER A 127 9.72 -2.69 -20.43
CA SER A 127 10.70 -3.75 -20.56
C SER A 127 10.02 -5.12 -20.56
N PHE A 128 10.49 -6.01 -21.42
CA PHE A 128 10.06 -7.43 -21.40
C PHE A 128 10.40 -8.12 -20.07
N HIS A 129 11.42 -7.63 -19.37
CA HIS A 129 11.89 -8.25 -18.12
C HIS A 129 11.14 -7.76 -16.86
N GLY A 130 10.15 -6.89 -17.00
CA GLY A 130 9.38 -6.39 -15.86
C GLY A 130 10.05 -5.23 -15.12
N ILE A 131 9.72 -5.10 -13.84
CA ILE A 131 10.15 -4.02 -12.94
C ILE A 131 11.37 -4.50 -12.18
N ARG A 132 12.46 -3.74 -12.21
CA ARG A 132 13.73 -4.09 -11.56
C ARG A 132 14.09 -3.09 -10.47
N ASN A 133 15.00 -3.46 -9.56
CA ASN A 133 15.48 -2.55 -8.49
C ASN A 133 15.98 -1.22 -9.05
N GLN A 134 16.62 -1.21 -10.20
CA GLN A 134 17.10 0.01 -10.87
C GLN A 134 15.99 0.96 -11.38
N ASP A 135 14.75 0.49 -11.44
CA ASP A 135 13.61 1.31 -11.86
C ASP A 135 13.03 2.11 -10.68
N TRP A 136 13.49 1.82 -9.46
CA TRP A 136 13.13 2.53 -8.22
C TRP A 136 14.16 3.60 -7.89
N TYR A 137 13.71 4.68 -7.28
CA TYR A 137 14.58 5.75 -6.79
C TYR A 137 14.17 6.20 -5.39
N GLU A 138 15.17 6.53 -4.59
CA GLU A 138 15.06 7.02 -3.23
C GLU A 138 14.80 8.53 -3.22
N THR A 139 13.83 8.98 -2.41
CA THR A 139 13.41 10.39 -2.38
C THR A 139 13.94 11.17 -1.18
N ALA A 140 14.16 10.50 -0.04
CA ALA A 140 14.73 11.09 1.18
C ALA A 140 15.55 10.05 1.96
N TYR A 141 16.01 10.39 3.15
CA TYR A 141 16.75 9.50 4.05
C TYR A 141 16.03 9.37 5.39
N GLY A 142 16.25 8.25 6.07
CA GLY A 142 15.69 7.91 7.39
C GLY A 142 14.46 7.04 7.29
N ASP A 143 13.73 6.89 8.38
CA ASP A 143 12.46 6.16 8.37
C ASP A 143 11.47 6.92 7.50
N GLY A 144 11.11 6.31 6.37
CA GLY A 144 10.22 6.95 5.42
C GLY A 144 8.76 6.79 5.80
N PHE A 145 7.97 7.84 5.59
CA PHE A 145 6.52 7.83 5.82
C PHE A 145 5.78 8.37 4.60
N TRP A 146 5.24 9.58 4.67
CA TRP A 146 4.49 10.16 3.57
C TRP A 146 5.40 10.54 2.40
N THR A 147 5.02 10.12 1.21
CA THR A 147 5.69 10.49 -0.04
C THR A 147 4.65 10.85 -1.07
N VAL A 148 4.55 12.14 -1.42
CA VAL A 148 3.56 12.69 -2.32
C VAL A 148 4.24 13.38 -3.51
N VAL A 149 3.67 13.20 -4.70
CA VAL A 149 4.21 13.77 -5.94
C VAL A 149 3.38 14.99 -6.32
N ASP A 150 4.04 16.07 -6.77
CA ASP A 150 3.33 17.25 -7.28
C ASP A 150 2.44 16.83 -8.47
N PRO A 151 1.11 17.01 -8.38
CA PRO A 151 0.19 16.54 -9.41
C PRO A 151 0.34 17.30 -10.74
N THR A 152 1.04 18.44 -10.75
CA THR A 152 1.31 19.24 -11.94
C THR A 152 2.70 19.03 -12.52
N ASP A 153 3.62 18.48 -11.72
CA ASP A 153 5.00 18.20 -12.14
C ASP A 153 5.52 16.91 -11.45
N SER A 154 5.44 15.80 -12.14
CA SER A 154 5.88 14.49 -11.60
C SER A 154 7.39 14.40 -11.33
N THR A 155 8.16 15.42 -11.65
CA THR A 155 9.58 15.49 -11.30
C THR A 155 9.84 16.06 -9.91
N ILE A 156 8.81 16.61 -9.26
CA ILE A 156 8.89 17.14 -7.89
C ILE A 156 8.19 16.18 -6.92
N VAL A 157 8.95 15.70 -5.97
CA VAL A 157 8.47 14.76 -4.94
C VAL A 157 8.71 15.37 -3.56
N PHE A 158 7.69 15.30 -2.71
CA PHE A 158 7.79 15.67 -1.30
C PHE A 158 7.75 14.42 -0.45
N SER A 159 8.73 14.26 0.41
CA SER A 159 8.84 13.08 1.29
C SER A 159 9.06 13.52 2.73
N GLU A 160 8.34 12.86 3.62
CA GLU A 160 8.49 13.03 5.06
C GLU A 160 9.24 11.81 5.62
N SER A 161 10.17 12.07 6.51
CA SER A 161 10.81 11.09 7.37
C SER A 161 10.60 11.45 8.84
N GLN A 162 11.01 10.56 9.75
CA GLN A 162 10.68 10.63 11.18
C GLN A 162 10.70 12.05 11.78
N GLY A 163 9.63 12.38 12.50
CA GLY A 163 9.52 13.63 13.23
C GLY A 163 9.33 14.86 12.35
N GLY A 164 8.63 14.71 11.24
CA GLY A 164 8.30 15.82 10.33
C GLY A 164 9.49 16.33 9.52
N ASN A 165 10.53 15.53 9.34
CA ASN A 165 11.66 15.89 8.47
C ASN A 165 11.23 15.77 7.01
N MET A 166 10.72 16.87 6.47
CA MET A 166 10.22 16.98 5.12
C MET A 166 11.32 17.42 4.16
N ASN A 167 11.40 16.77 3.00
CA ASN A 167 12.29 17.11 1.90
C ASN A 167 11.48 17.26 0.60
N ARG A 168 11.91 18.23 -0.24
CA ARG A 168 11.52 18.33 -1.64
C ARG A 168 12.65 17.77 -2.48
N TYR A 169 12.35 16.80 -3.31
CA TYR A 169 13.28 16.21 -4.25
C TYR A 169 12.93 16.61 -5.68
N ASP A 170 13.89 17.20 -6.38
CA ASP A 170 13.80 17.54 -7.80
C ASP A 170 14.54 16.45 -8.60
N LEU A 171 13.78 15.63 -9.33
CA LEU A 171 14.32 14.51 -10.10
C LEU A 171 15.17 14.95 -11.29
N VAL A 172 14.98 16.19 -11.79
CA VAL A 172 15.74 16.72 -12.94
C VAL A 172 17.15 17.12 -12.52
N THR A 173 17.26 17.81 -11.39
CA THR A 173 18.53 18.30 -10.87
C THR A 173 19.21 17.32 -9.89
N GLY A 174 18.44 16.41 -9.30
CA GLY A 174 18.90 15.53 -8.22
C GLY A 174 18.99 16.23 -6.86
N GLU A 175 18.52 17.48 -6.75
CA GLU A 175 18.59 18.26 -5.52
C GLU A 175 17.51 17.79 -4.51
N LYS A 176 17.96 17.57 -3.26
CA LYS A 176 17.08 17.31 -2.11
C LYS A 176 17.17 18.50 -1.15
N THR A 177 16.09 19.27 -1.05
CA THR A 177 16.00 20.47 -0.21
C THR A 177 15.18 20.18 1.05
N ALA A 178 15.77 20.37 2.24
CA ALA A 178 15.05 20.25 3.49
C ALA A 178 14.04 21.38 3.67
N MET A 179 12.81 21.04 4.03
CA MET A 179 11.68 21.97 4.09
C MET A 179 10.90 21.94 5.40
N ARG A 180 11.39 21.23 6.40
CA ARG A 180 10.73 21.16 7.71
C ARG A 180 10.51 22.54 8.30
N PRO A 181 9.28 22.89 8.75
CA PRO A 181 9.05 24.11 9.52
C PRO A 181 9.89 24.10 10.80
N ILE A 182 10.63 25.17 11.03
CA ILE A 182 11.45 25.33 12.24
C ILE A 182 10.88 26.45 13.12
N THR A 183 10.94 26.24 14.43
CA THR A 183 10.72 27.34 15.39
C THR A 183 11.92 28.27 15.34
N GLY A 184 11.73 29.46 14.84
CA GLY A 184 12.69 30.55 14.96
C GLY A 184 12.23 31.55 16.02
N PRO A 185 13.11 32.48 16.48
CA PRO A 185 12.65 33.65 17.21
C PRO A 185 11.66 34.40 16.30
N ARG A 186 10.42 34.51 16.75
CA ARG A 186 9.42 35.33 16.06
C ARG A 186 9.82 36.77 16.13
N GLU A 187 9.33 37.63 15.24
CA GLU A 187 9.56 39.08 15.25
C GLU A 187 9.24 39.73 16.61
N ASN A 188 8.38 39.10 17.42
CA ASN A 188 8.02 39.53 18.77
C ASN A 188 8.88 38.94 19.90
N GLY A 189 9.87 38.09 19.56
CA GLY A 189 10.76 37.47 20.55
C GLY A 189 10.15 36.34 21.38
N ASP A 190 8.97 35.85 21.02
CA ASP A 190 8.31 34.74 21.73
C ASP A 190 8.98 33.42 21.38
N THR A 191 9.67 32.81 22.31
CA THR A 191 10.31 31.49 22.21
C THR A 191 9.49 30.37 22.86
N THR A 192 8.26 30.66 23.31
CA THR A 192 7.45 29.72 24.10
C THR A 192 6.74 28.67 23.27
N LYS A 193 6.55 28.88 21.97
CA LYS A 193 5.93 27.87 21.09
C LYS A 193 6.97 26.87 20.61
N SER A 194 6.72 25.61 20.92
CA SER A 194 7.49 24.47 20.43
C SER A 194 6.64 23.67 19.45
N TYR A 195 7.14 23.42 18.22
CA TYR A 195 6.54 22.48 17.31
C TYR A 195 6.94 21.06 17.70
N ARG A 196 5.94 20.23 17.87
CA ARG A 196 6.09 18.78 18.04
C ARG A 196 5.58 18.09 16.77
N PHE A 197 6.26 17.06 16.36
CA PHE A 197 5.88 16.24 15.20
C PHE A 197 5.84 14.80 15.64
N ASN A 198 4.85 14.05 15.14
CA ASN A 198 4.78 12.62 15.32
C ASN A 198 5.96 11.94 14.61
N TRP A 199 6.22 10.70 14.95
CA TRP A 199 7.15 9.86 14.21
C TRP A 199 6.74 9.81 12.73
N ASN A 200 5.47 9.52 12.46
CA ASN A 200 4.81 9.59 11.16
C ASN A 200 3.93 10.85 11.12
N SER A 201 4.45 11.93 10.58
CA SER A 201 3.75 13.22 10.48
C SER A 201 2.95 13.31 9.18
N PRO A 202 1.65 13.60 9.20
CA PRO A 202 0.85 13.62 7.99
C PRO A 202 1.26 14.76 7.06
N LEU A 203 1.48 14.42 5.79
CA LEU A 203 1.83 15.31 4.70
C LEU A 203 0.78 15.23 3.59
N LEU A 204 0.22 16.36 3.18
CA LEU A 204 -0.84 16.44 2.18
C LEU A 204 -0.58 17.58 1.19
N ILE A 205 -0.79 17.34 -0.10
CA ILE A 205 -0.96 18.41 -1.12
C ILE A 205 -2.45 18.70 -1.25
N SER A 206 -2.82 19.99 -1.23
CA SER A 206 -4.21 20.44 -1.40
C SER A 206 -4.81 19.90 -2.69
N LYS A 207 -6.07 19.48 -2.62
CA LYS A 207 -6.85 19.05 -3.79
C LYS A 207 -7.29 20.22 -4.67
N HIS A 208 -7.26 21.45 -4.14
CA HIS A 208 -7.73 22.67 -4.83
C HIS A 208 -6.61 23.52 -5.35
N ASP A 209 -5.42 23.47 -4.72
CA ASP A 209 -4.24 24.23 -5.15
C ASP A 209 -2.97 23.41 -4.98
N PRO A 210 -2.37 22.91 -6.06
CA PRO A 210 -1.15 22.09 -6.00
C PRO A 210 0.08 22.78 -5.40
N ALA A 211 0.08 24.11 -5.30
CA ALA A 211 1.15 24.83 -4.61
C ALA A 211 1.00 24.79 -3.08
N THR A 212 -0.17 24.46 -2.59
CA THR A 212 -0.48 24.40 -1.17
C THR A 212 -0.20 23.01 -0.61
N ILE A 213 0.63 22.97 0.44
CA ILE A 213 1.05 21.76 1.15
C ILE A 213 0.72 21.93 2.63
N TYR A 214 0.22 20.87 3.25
CA TYR A 214 -0.02 20.78 4.69
C TYR A 214 0.93 19.77 5.33
N LEU A 215 1.47 20.12 6.50
CA LEU A 215 2.27 19.24 7.35
C LEU A 215 1.73 19.29 8.77
N GLY A 216 1.38 18.12 9.33
CA GLY A 216 0.80 18.01 10.67
C GLY A 216 1.87 17.86 11.74
N GLY A 217 1.83 18.75 12.74
CA GLY A 217 2.50 18.61 14.02
C GLY A 217 1.49 18.70 15.14
N ASN A 218 1.81 19.35 16.26
CA ASN A 218 0.80 19.81 17.22
C ASN A 218 0.01 21.02 16.68
N TYR A 219 0.57 21.73 15.71
CA TYR A 219 -0.10 22.71 14.86
C TYR A 219 -0.23 22.13 13.45
N LEU A 220 -1.26 22.54 12.72
CA LEU A 220 -1.30 22.34 11.28
C LEU A 220 -0.49 23.44 10.61
N MET A 221 0.55 23.04 9.90
CA MET A 221 1.41 23.93 9.12
C MET A 221 0.96 23.93 7.67
N ARG A 222 0.89 25.08 7.03
CA ARG A 222 0.55 25.26 5.61
C ARG A 222 1.63 26.03 4.89
N SER A 223 2.02 25.56 3.72
CA SER A 223 2.80 26.28 2.73
C SER A 223 1.94 26.57 1.52
N ARG A 224 2.03 27.74 0.93
CA ARG A 224 1.34 28.12 -0.33
C ARG A 224 2.32 28.24 -1.51
N ASP A 225 3.56 27.85 -1.31
CA ASP A 225 4.66 28.01 -2.27
C ASP A 225 5.53 26.73 -2.36
N ARG A 226 4.87 25.57 -2.31
CA ARG A 226 5.50 24.24 -2.42
C ARG A 226 6.58 23.99 -1.35
N GLY A 227 6.33 24.44 -0.12
CA GLY A 227 7.18 24.17 1.05
C GLY A 227 8.29 25.19 1.28
N MET A 228 8.38 26.27 0.49
CA MET A 228 9.43 27.28 0.66
C MET A 228 9.21 28.17 1.88
N SER A 229 7.96 28.45 2.24
CA SER A 229 7.59 29.16 3.46
C SER A 229 6.39 28.48 4.14
N TRP A 230 6.24 28.71 5.45
CA TRP A 230 5.23 28.06 6.25
C TRP A 230 4.47 29.04 7.15
N GLU A 231 3.18 28.82 7.29
CA GLU A 231 2.30 29.50 8.24
C GLU A 231 1.56 28.48 9.12
N GLU A 232 1.15 28.86 10.33
CA GLU A 232 0.26 28.06 11.17
C GLU A 232 -1.18 28.29 10.75
N VAL A 233 -1.93 27.21 10.50
CA VAL A 233 -3.36 27.29 10.17
C VAL A 233 -4.15 27.54 11.48
N GLY A 234 -4.70 28.74 11.62
CA GLY A 234 -5.40 29.18 12.82
C GLY A 234 -4.52 29.50 14.04
N GLY A 235 -3.24 29.19 14.01
CA GLY A 235 -2.29 29.51 15.07
C GLY A 235 -2.57 28.85 16.44
N ILE A 236 -3.34 27.77 16.48
CA ILE A 236 -3.73 27.03 17.69
C ILE A 236 -3.12 25.64 17.72
N ASP A 237 -2.80 25.15 18.91
CA ASP A 237 -2.44 23.74 19.15
C ASP A 237 -3.71 22.89 19.10
N LEU A 238 -3.78 21.95 18.14
CA LEU A 238 -4.98 21.15 17.87
C LEU A 238 -5.08 19.90 18.76
N THR A 239 -4.10 19.69 19.65
CA THR A 239 -4.05 18.53 20.54
C THR A 239 -4.73 18.81 21.90
N LYS A 240 -4.89 17.77 22.71
CA LYS A 240 -5.39 17.93 24.10
C LYS A 240 -4.36 18.51 25.06
N GLN A 241 -3.10 18.62 24.63
CA GLN A 241 -1.99 19.12 25.44
C GLN A 241 -1.83 18.38 26.78
N ILE A 242 -2.09 17.08 26.77
CA ILE A 242 -2.03 16.24 27.97
C ILE A 242 -0.55 15.97 28.32
N ASP A 243 -0.20 16.13 29.60
CA ASP A 243 1.09 15.68 30.11
C ASP A 243 1.17 14.15 30.05
N ARG A 244 1.99 13.65 29.13
CA ARG A 244 2.16 12.22 28.89
C ARG A 244 2.63 11.46 30.14
N THR A 245 3.40 12.08 31.03
CA THR A 245 3.88 11.44 32.26
C THR A 245 2.75 11.04 33.20
N THR A 246 1.57 11.63 33.03
CA THR A 246 0.36 11.34 33.82
C THR A 246 -0.52 10.28 33.18
N LEU A 247 -0.19 9.79 31.99
CA LEU A 247 -0.98 8.83 31.25
C LEU A 247 -0.44 7.40 31.40
N GLU A 248 -1.34 6.46 31.59
CA GLU A 248 -1.07 5.05 31.41
C GLU A 248 -1.21 4.70 29.92
N ILE A 249 -0.14 4.27 29.29
CA ILE A 249 -0.11 3.82 27.90
C ILE A 249 0.53 2.43 27.90
N MET A 250 -0.14 1.46 27.27
CA MET A 250 0.30 0.06 27.26
C MET A 250 0.54 -0.52 28.66
N GLY A 251 -0.29 -0.13 29.64
CA GLY A 251 -0.22 -0.58 31.02
C GLY A 251 0.91 0.03 31.85
N VAL A 252 1.56 1.09 31.38
CA VAL A 252 2.70 1.73 32.06
C VAL A 252 2.48 3.25 32.10
N LEU A 253 2.69 3.85 33.29
CA LEU A 253 2.71 5.29 33.43
C LEU A 253 4.00 5.88 32.87
N GLY A 254 3.90 7.03 32.18
CA GLY A 254 5.07 7.73 31.66
C GLY A 254 6.07 8.20 32.74
N SER A 255 5.62 8.29 34.00
CA SER A 255 6.45 8.58 35.17
C SER A 255 7.15 7.37 35.76
N ASP A 256 6.81 6.13 35.36
CA ASP A 256 7.40 4.93 35.91
C ASP A 256 8.88 4.80 35.52
N SER A 257 9.66 4.23 36.45
CA SER A 257 11.07 3.93 36.17
C SER A 257 11.17 2.71 35.25
N MET A 258 11.62 2.92 34.02
CA MET A 258 11.80 1.86 33.03
C MET A 258 13.09 2.09 32.23
N MET A 259 13.59 1.06 31.56
CA MET A 259 14.86 1.13 30.81
C MET A 259 14.77 2.04 29.59
N SER A 260 13.63 2.10 28.95
CA SER A 260 13.36 2.91 27.77
C SER A 260 12.00 3.59 27.91
N PRO A 261 11.92 4.66 28.70
CA PRO A 261 10.67 5.40 28.86
C PRO A 261 10.30 6.06 27.53
N ASN A 262 9.04 5.93 27.15
CA ASN A 262 8.47 6.62 26.01
C ASN A 262 8.85 6.09 24.62
N ASP A 263 9.35 4.86 24.48
CA ASP A 263 9.53 4.25 23.17
C ASP A 263 8.20 4.31 22.37
N GLY A 264 8.27 4.90 21.16
CA GLY A 264 7.11 5.12 20.29
C GLY A 264 6.11 6.19 20.72
N THR A 265 6.30 6.85 21.86
CA THR A 265 5.36 7.87 22.38
C THR A 265 6.04 9.12 22.94
N SER A 266 7.33 9.32 22.66
CA SER A 266 8.13 10.43 23.20
C SER A 266 7.62 11.82 22.78
N THR A 267 6.91 11.92 21.66
CA THR A 267 6.37 13.16 21.08
C THR A 267 4.84 13.17 21.09
N TYR A 268 4.22 12.65 22.12
CA TYR A 268 2.76 12.59 22.27
C TYR A 268 2.09 13.98 22.24
N GLY A 269 0.88 14.01 21.67
CA GLY A 269 0.11 15.24 21.38
C GLY A 269 0.48 15.81 20.02
N ASN A 270 0.21 15.08 18.95
CA ASN A 270 0.50 15.47 17.57
C ASN A 270 -0.64 15.05 16.63
N LEU A 271 -0.72 15.70 15.49
CA LEU A 271 -1.55 15.26 14.37
C LEU A 271 -0.98 13.95 13.78
N THR A 272 -1.88 13.01 13.54
CA THR A 272 -1.60 11.70 12.93
C THR A 272 -2.19 11.57 11.54
N THR A 273 -3.22 12.39 11.27
CA THR A 273 -3.91 12.41 9.99
C THR A 273 -4.47 13.80 9.71
N VAL A 274 -4.36 14.24 8.46
CA VAL A 274 -4.94 15.50 7.97
C VAL A 274 -5.50 15.24 6.59
N ASN A 275 -6.68 15.77 6.28
CA ASN A 275 -7.19 15.74 4.93
C ASN A 275 -8.08 16.97 4.65
N GLU A 276 -7.98 17.48 3.43
CA GLU A 276 -8.83 18.56 2.92
C GLU A 276 -9.99 17.95 2.14
N SER A 277 -11.19 18.51 2.31
CA SER A 277 -12.38 18.10 1.55
C SER A 277 -12.13 18.26 0.04
N PRO A 278 -12.28 17.19 -0.76
CA PRO A 278 -12.12 17.30 -2.21
C PRO A 278 -13.22 18.12 -2.89
N VAL A 279 -14.36 18.33 -2.23
CA VAL A 279 -15.53 19.02 -2.79
C VAL A 279 -15.70 20.46 -2.28
N THR A 280 -15.08 20.80 -1.14
CA THR A 280 -15.20 22.12 -0.54
C THR A 280 -13.84 22.63 -0.09
N ALA A 281 -13.30 23.62 -0.78
CA ALA A 281 -12.02 24.23 -0.42
C ALA A 281 -12.09 24.88 0.97
N GLY A 282 -11.02 24.75 1.75
CA GLY A 282 -10.91 25.32 3.09
C GLY A 282 -11.63 24.52 4.19
N VAL A 283 -12.32 23.42 3.83
CA VAL A 283 -12.80 22.45 4.83
C VAL A 283 -11.69 21.43 5.08
N ILE A 284 -11.10 21.48 6.28
CA ILE A 284 -9.94 20.64 6.63
C ILE A 284 -10.27 19.86 7.92
N TRP A 285 -9.95 18.57 7.87
CA TRP A 285 -10.09 17.63 8.99
C TRP A 285 -8.72 17.22 9.51
N ALA A 286 -8.60 17.10 10.82
CA ALA A 286 -7.36 16.65 11.46
C ALA A 286 -7.67 15.71 12.63
N GLY A 287 -6.89 14.64 12.75
CA GLY A 287 -6.94 13.70 13.86
C GLY A 287 -5.62 13.67 14.62
N THR A 288 -5.67 13.34 15.93
CA THR A 288 -4.50 13.37 16.81
C THR A 288 -4.25 12.02 17.49
N ASP A 289 -3.01 11.79 17.93
CA ASP A 289 -2.62 10.62 18.73
C ASP A 289 -3.23 10.63 20.14
N ASP A 290 -3.63 11.78 20.66
CA ASP A 290 -4.31 11.94 21.93
C ASP A 290 -5.84 12.01 21.81
N GLY A 291 -6.38 11.70 20.63
CA GLY A 291 -7.79 11.43 20.39
C GLY A 291 -8.68 12.66 20.19
N ASN A 292 -8.20 13.71 19.53
CA ASN A 292 -9.05 14.77 18.99
C ASN A 292 -9.42 14.48 17.53
N VAL A 293 -10.66 14.82 17.16
CA VAL A 293 -11.07 14.99 15.76
C VAL A 293 -11.46 16.44 15.59
N GLN A 294 -10.65 17.17 14.85
CA GLN A 294 -10.81 18.62 14.65
C GLN A 294 -11.29 18.89 13.22
N VAL A 295 -12.17 19.86 13.07
CA VAL A 295 -12.63 20.34 11.77
C VAL A 295 -12.60 21.86 11.70
N THR A 296 -12.20 22.40 10.57
CA THR A 296 -12.42 23.81 10.19
C THR A 296 -13.27 23.86 8.94
N LEU A 297 -14.19 24.82 8.88
CA LEU A 297 -15.07 25.07 7.72
C LEU A 297 -14.73 26.40 7.01
N ASP A 298 -13.70 27.11 7.51
CA ASP A 298 -13.37 28.50 7.15
C ASP A 298 -11.86 28.69 6.90
N ASP A 299 -11.20 27.71 6.27
CA ASP A 299 -9.78 27.72 5.93
C ASP A 299 -8.84 27.88 7.14
N GLY A 300 -9.32 27.43 8.33
CA GLY A 300 -8.57 27.42 9.57
C GLY A 300 -8.72 28.67 10.43
N GLU A 301 -9.64 29.60 10.11
CA GLU A 301 -9.92 30.75 10.99
C GLU A 301 -10.47 30.28 12.35
N THR A 302 -11.34 29.26 12.32
CA THR A 302 -11.86 28.59 13.51
C THR A 302 -11.76 27.07 13.41
N TRP A 303 -11.62 26.40 14.56
CA TRP A 303 -11.56 24.95 14.68
C TRP A 303 -12.55 24.45 15.70
N GLU A 304 -13.25 23.37 15.40
CA GLU A 304 -14.17 22.69 16.30
C GLU A 304 -13.67 21.25 16.57
N ASN A 305 -13.61 20.86 17.85
CA ASN A 305 -13.32 19.48 18.24
C ASN A 305 -14.62 18.69 18.35
N VAL A 306 -14.86 17.82 17.39
CA VAL A 306 -16.11 17.07 17.23
C VAL A 306 -16.06 15.64 17.79
N VAL A 307 -14.94 15.23 18.38
CA VAL A 307 -14.77 13.85 18.89
C VAL A 307 -15.79 13.52 19.99
N GLY A 308 -16.21 14.51 20.77
CA GLY A 308 -17.22 14.33 21.83
C GLY A 308 -18.61 13.92 21.33
N ASN A 309 -18.87 14.08 20.03
CA ASN A 309 -20.13 13.72 19.39
C ASN A 309 -20.14 12.25 18.91
N ILE A 310 -19.01 11.53 18.98
CA ILE A 310 -18.88 10.14 18.52
C ILE A 310 -19.38 9.18 19.60
N PRO A 311 -20.47 8.41 19.35
CA PRO A 311 -21.03 7.53 20.35
C PRO A 311 -20.15 6.30 20.59
N GLY A 312 -19.92 5.96 21.85
CA GLY A 312 -19.26 4.71 22.24
C GLY A 312 -17.75 4.63 21.99
N LEU A 313 -17.13 5.71 21.54
CA LEU A 313 -15.68 5.77 21.37
C LEU A 313 -15.01 5.96 22.74
N PRO A 314 -14.02 5.12 23.13
CA PRO A 314 -13.22 5.36 24.33
C PRO A 314 -12.44 6.68 24.27
N GLU A 315 -12.24 7.30 25.42
CA GLU A 315 -11.48 8.55 25.51
C GLU A 315 -10.02 8.34 25.01
N ARG A 316 -9.49 9.33 24.31
CA ARG A 316 -8.07 9.37 23.89
C ARG A 316 -7.68 8.23 22.94
N THR A 317 -8.63 7.68 22.19
CA THR A 317 -8.31 6.70 21.15
C THR A 317 -7.60 7.39 19.99
N TYR A 318 -6.46 6.85 19.59
CA TYR A 318 -5.66 7.34 18.48
C TYR A 318 -6.48 7.42 17.19
N VAL A 319 -6.47 8.57 16.53
CA VAL A 319 -7.18 8.76 15.25
C VAL A 319 -6.27 8.27 14.13
N SER A 320 -6.62 7.16 13.50
CA SER A 320 -5.78 6.56 12.45
C SER A 320 -6.01 7.21 11.08
N ARG A 321 -7.26 7.61 10.75
CA ARG A 321 -7.56 8.30 9.48
C ARG A 321 -8.76 9.23 9.59
N VAL A 322 -8.67 10.40 8.91
CA VAL A 322 -9.82 11.22 8.53
C VAL A 322 -9.92 11.24 7.00
N ALA A 323 -11.12 10.99 6.45
CA ALA A 323 -11.34 10.86 5.01
C ALA A 323 -12.63 11.60 4.59
N PRO A 324 -12.56 12.90 4.28
CA PRO A 324 -13.70 13.64 3.75
C PRO A 324 -14.15 13.06 2.40
N SER A 325 -15.47 12.97 2.22
CA SER A 325 -16.09 12.41 1.01
C SER A 325 -15.73 13.22 -0.25
N ALA A 326 -15.50 12.49 -1.34
CA ALA A 326 -15.34 13.07 -2.67
C ALA A 326 -16.69 13.39 -3.35
N HIS A 327 -17.82 13.07 -2.71
CA HIS A 327 -19.15 13.17 -3.33
C HIS A 327 -20.11 14.06 -2.56
N VAL A 328 -20.06 14.03 -1.23
CA VAL A 328 -21.07 14.63 -0.36
C VAL A 328 -20.43 15.68 0.55
N PRO A 329 -20.71 16.98 0.38
CA PRO A 329 -20.29 17.99 1.34
C PRO A 329 -20.79 17.65 2.75
N GLY A 330 -19.98 17.88 3.77
CA GLY A 330 -20.31 17.57 5.18
C GLY A 330 -20.12 16.10 5.57
N ARG A 331 -19.90 15.19 4.59
CA ARG A 331 -19.60 13.79 4.90
C ARG A 331 -18.11 13.58 5.13
N THR A 332 -17.78 12.88 6.23
CA THR A 332 -16.42 12.48 6.53
C THR A 332 -16.41 11.14 7.26
N TYR A 333 -15.50 10.29 6.86
CA TYR A 333 -15.22 9.00 7.52
C TYR A 333 -14.05 9.18 8.48
N VAL A 334 -14.11 8.51 9.64
CA VAL A 334 -13.02 8.53 10.63
C VAL A 334 -12.77 7.11 11.13
N THR A 335 -11.51 6.71 11.23
CA THR A 335 -11.09 5.45 11.84
C THR A 335 -10.21 5.69 13.05
N PHE A 336 -10.23 4.73 13.98
CA PHE A 336 -9.46 4.82 15.20
C PHE A 336 -8.76 3.51 15.50
N ASP A 337 -7.63 3.64 16.18
CA ASP A 337 -6.79 2.55 16.62
C ASP A 337 -6.57 2.61 18.13
N GLY A 338 -7.16 1.66 18.86
CA GLY A 338 -7.10 1.57 20.32
C GLY A 338 -6.02 0.61 20.85
N HIS A 339 -5.21 -0.02 19.99
CA HIS A 339 -4.29 -1.08 20.42
C HIS A 339 -3.32 -0.63 21.52
N ARG A 340 -2.90 0.66 21.53
CA ARG A 340 -2.03 1.24 22.57
C ARG A 340 -2.64 1.21 23.97
N ASN A 341 -3.96 1.10 24.04
CA ASN A 341 -4.72 0.98 25.28
C ASN A 341 -5.22 -0.46 25.52
N GLY A 342 -4.76 -1.43 24.71
CA GLY A 342 -5.21 -2.82 24.77
C GLY A 342 -6.63 -3.02 24.22
N ASP A 343 -7.15 -2.07 23.45
CA ASP A 343 -8.45 -2.12 22.81
C ASP A 343 -8.28 -2.31 21.31
N PHE A 344 -8.70 -3.46 20.80
CA PHE A 344 -8.56 -3.88 19.41
C PHE A 344 -9.89 -3.87 18.66
N ALA A 345 -10.92 -3.20 19.18
CA ALA A 345 -12.20 -3.09 18.49
C ALA A 345 -12.07 -2.30 17.18
N PRO A 346 -12.78 -2.69 16.10
CA PRO A 346 -12.75 -1.98 14.84
C PRO A 346 -13.64 -0.73 14.93
N TYR A 347 -13.03 0.42 15.03
CA TYR A 347 -13.71 1.71 15.09
C TYR A 347 -13.73 2.40 13.73
N VAL A 348 -14.90 2.44 13.09
CA VAL A 348 -15.14 3.16 11.84
C VAL A 348 -16.44 3.94 11.96
N TYR A 349 -16.38 5.26 11.78
CA TYR A 349 -17.55 6.13 11.89
C TYR A 349 -17.67 7.02 10.66
N VAL A 350 -18.90 7.48 10.41
CA VAL A 350 -19.21 8.47 9.38
C VAL A 350 -20.13 9.53 9.93
N THR A 351 -19.87 10.78 9.55
CA THR A 351 -20.76 11.94 9.72
C THR A 351 -21.28 12.38 8.35
N ASP A 352 -22.45 13.02 8.31
CA ASP A 352 -23.03 13.67 7.14
C ASP A 352 -23.29 15.16 7.38
N ASP A 353 -22.84 15.72 8.52
CA ASP A 353 -23.16 17.06 9.02
C ASP A 353 -21.95 17.75 9.69
N ASP A 354 -20.77 17.60 9.08
CA ASP A 354 -19.52 18.20 9.54
C ASP A 354 -19.16 17.84 11.00
N GLY A 355 -19.53 16.62 11.44
CA GLY A 355 -19.15 16.09 12.75
C GLY A 355 -20.14 16.40 13.88
N GLN A 356 -21.31 17.00 13.59
CA GLN A 356 -22.31 17.28 14.60
C GLN A 356 -23.00 15.99 15.10
N SER A 357 -23.11 14.99 14.22
CA SER A 357 -23.58 13.65 14.57
C SER A 357 -22.78 12.56 13.84
N TRP A 358 -22.71 11.36 14.45
CA TRP A 358 -21.91 10.25 13.92
C TRP A 358 -22.68 8.93 14.02
N ARG A 359 -22.47 8.06 13.06
CA ARG A 359 -22.92 6.66 13.10
C ARG A 359 -21.74 5.71 12.88
N ALA A 360 -21.72 4.61 13.60
CA ALA A 360 -20.77 3.54 13.37
C ALA A 360 -21.11 2.79 12.07
N ILE A 361 -20.07 2.38 11.34
CA ILE A 361 -20.17 1.57 10.11
C ILE A 361 -19.18 0.40 10.13
N SER A 362 -18.82 -0.07 11.31
CA SER A 362 -17.88 -1.18 11.50
C SER A 362 -18.56 -2.56 11.56
N ASP A 363 -19.88 -2.63 11.47
CA ASP A 363 -20.62 -3.90 11.53
C ASP A 363 -20.20 -4.84 10.39
N GLY A 364 -19.72 -6.06 10.74
CA GLY A 364 -19.19 -7.03 9.78
C GLY A 364 -17.67 -6.98 9.61
N LEU A 365 -16.96 -6.00 10.16
CA LEU A 365 -15.52 -6.09 10.34
C LEU A 365 -15.20 -7.06 11.51
N PRO A 366 -14.08 -7.80 11.44
CA PRO A 366 -13.74 -8.75 12.49
C PRO A 366 -13.34 -8.02 13.79
N ASP A 367 -13.84 -8.51 14.91
CA ASP A 367 -13.41 -8.07 16.23
C ASP A 367 -11.95 -8.44 16.51
N GLY A 368 -11.30 -7.65 17.35
CA GLY A 368 -9.93 -7.91 17.80
C GLY A 368 -8.85 -7.40 16.83
N TRP A 369 -9.21 -6.54 15.87
CA TRP A 369 -8.29 -5.98 14.88
C TRP A 369 -8.59 -4.52 14.61
N SER A 370 -7.70 -3.64 15.07
CA SER A 370 -7.82 -2.18 14.88
C SER A 370 -7.84 -1.79 13.40
N VAL A 371 -8.49 -0.67 13.10
CA VAL A 371 -8.60 -0.16 11.72
C VAL A 371 -7.59 0.96 11.50
N ASN A 372 -6.75 0.81 10.47
CA ASN A 372 -5.70 1.75 10.15
C ASN A 372 -6.14 2.82 9.15
N VAL A 373 -6.96 2.43 8.17
CA VAL A 373 -7.28 3.30 7.04
C VAL A 373 -8.67 3.02 6.46
N ILE A 374 -9.30 4.07 5.96
CA ILE A 374 -10.50 4.00 5.11
C ILE A 374 -10.32 4.91 3.92
N VAL A 375 -10.80 4.50 2.75
CA VAL A 375 -10.86 5.32 1.55
C VAL A 375 -12.20 5.15 0.85
N GLU A 376 -12.82 6.28 0.45
CA GLU A 376 -14.01 6.33 -0.39
C GLU A 376 -13.57 6.35 -1.86
N HIS A 377 -14.26 5.58 -2.69
CA HIS A 377 -13.98 5.54 -4.12
C HIS A 377 -14.39 6.86 -4.80
N HIS A 378 -13.50 7.40 -5.65
CA HIS A 378 -13.65 8.73 -6.26
C HIS A 378 -14.79 8.85 -7.30
N ARG A 379 -15.39 7.73 -7.75
CA ARG A 379 -16.53 7.70 -8.69
C ARG A 379 -17.82 7.11 -8.11
N SER A 380 -17.71 6.39 -6.98
CA SER A 380 -18.86 5.72 -6.36
C SER A 380 -18.91 5.99 -4.87
N PRO A 381 -19.90 6.75 -4.37
CA PRO A 381 -20.02 7.08 -2.95
C PRO A 381 -20.40 5.90 -2.07
N ASN A 382 -20.83 4.79 -2.65
CA ASN A 382 -21.18 3.57 -1.94
C ASN A 382 -20.02 2.59 -1.80
N LEU A 383 -18.94 2.80 -2.57
CA LEU A 383 -17.78 1.92 -2.57
C LEU A 383 -16.72 2.45 -1.62
N LEU A 384 -16.45 1.68 -0.56
CA LEU A 384 -15.45 1.98 0.45
C LEU A 384 -14.47 0.82 0.57
N PHE A 385 -13.22 1.13 0.88
CA PHE A 385 -12.21 0.15 1.25
C PHE A 385 -11.66 0.47 2.64
N VAL A 386 -11.43 -0.58 3.43
CA VAL A 386 -10.86 -0.49 4.79
C VAL A 386 -9.67 -1.42 4.89
N GLY A 387 -8.57 -0.89 5.45
CA GLY A 387 -7.41 -1.65 5.88
C GLY A 387 -7.38 -1.79 7.40
N ASN A 388 -7.19 -3.02 7.88
CA ASN A 388 -7.01 -3.33 9.30
C ASN A 388 -5.74 -4.18 9.51
N GLU A 389 -5.49 -4.63 10.74
CA GLU A 389 -4.29 -5.38 11.11
C GLU A 389 -4.17 -6.77 10.47
N ILE A 390 -5.20 -7.29 9.80
CA ILE A 390 -5.15 -8.61 9.16
C ILE A 390 -5.56 -8.63 7.68
N GLY A 391 -5.90 -7.49 7.10
CA GLY A 391 -6.25 -7.47 5.69
C GLY A 391 -7.04 -6.28 5.17
N LEU A 392 -7.55 -6.49 3.97
CA LEU A 392 -8.29 -5.53 3.18
C LEU A 392 -9.77 -5.92 3.10
N TYR A 393 -10.66 -4.95 3.29
CA TYR A 393 -12.11 -5.14 3.23
C TYR A 393 -12.74 -4.14 2.27
N VAL A 394 -13.81 -4.54 1.61
CA VAL A 394 -14.60 -3.72 0.70
C VAL A 394 -16.06 -3.67 1.16
N SER A 395 -16.66 -2.50 1.04
CA SER A 395 -18.11 -2.29 1.15
C SER A 395 -18.60 -1.67 -0.15
N VAL A 396 -19.70 -2.19 -0.69
CA VAL A 396 -20.38 -1.66 -1.88
C VAL A 396 -21.71 -0.98 -1.54
N ASP A 397 -22.00 -0.80 -0.26
CA ASP A 397 -23.24 -0.26 0.30
C ASP A 397 -23.00 0.84 1.36
N ALA A 398 -21.94 1.64 1.17
CA ALA A 398 -21.56 2.76 2.02
C ALA A 398 -21.32 2.37 3.50
N GLY A 399 -20.70 1.21 3.72
CA GLY A 399 -20.38 0.70 5.05
C GLY A 399 -21.51 -0.07 5.73
N GLY A 400 -22.57 -0.44 4.98
CA GLY A 400 -23.65 -1.28 5.51
C GLY A 400 -23.23 -2.72 5.75
N SER A 401 -22.27 -3.20 4.95
CA SER A 401 -21.65 -4.53 5.11
C SER A 401 -20.21 -4.52 4.59
N TRP A 402 -19.38 -5.45 5.08
CA TRP A 402 -17.97 -5.56 4.71
C TRP A 402 -17.62 -6.98 4.27
N THR A 403 -16.90 -7.08 3.15
CA THR A 403 -16.38 -8.35 2.62
C THR A 403 -14.87 -8.29 2.55
N ARG A 404 -14.19 -9.32 3.03
CA ARG A 404 -12.73 -9.40 2.97
C ARG A 404 -12.26 -9.71 1.55
N ILE A 405 -11.33 -8.91 1.03
CA ILE A 405 -10.60 -9.22 -0.20
C ILE A 405 -9.42 -10.10 0.18
N LYS A 406 -9.42 -11.34 -0.28
CA LYS A 406 -8.35 -12.31 -0.01
C LYS A 406 -7.42 -12.44 -1.21
N ASN A 407 -7.92 -12.85 -2.35
CA ASN A 407 -7.18 -13.17 -3.57
C ASN A 407 -5.80 -13.78 -3.23
N ASN A 408 -4.72 -13.20 -3.72
CA ASN A 408 -3.35 -13.58 -3.37
C ASN A 408 -2.72 -12.66 -2.28
N LEU A 409 -3.51 -11.74 -1.69
CA LEU A 409 -3.04 -10.90 -0.58
C LEU A 409 -2.97 -11.73 0.71
N PRO A 410 -1.79 -11.91 1.32
CA PRO A 410 -1.67 -12.66 2.55
C PRO A 410 -2.38 -11.95 3.72
N PRO A 411 -2.71 -12.65 4.82
CA PRO A 411 -3.14 -11.99 6.03
C PRO A 411 -1.99 -11.14 6.61
N VAL A 412 -2.13 -9.83 6.48
CA VAL A 412 -1.14 -8.83 6.87
C VAL A 412 -1.83 -7.52 7.20
N ALA A 413 -1.27 -6.72 8.09
CA ALA A 413 -1.78 -5.39 8.35
C ALA A 413 -1.68 -4.51 7.10
N VAL A 414 -2.76 -3.80 6.81
CA VAL A 414 -2.85 -2.80 5.74
C VAL A 414 -2.81 -1.43 6.39
N ASP A 415 -1.70 -0.74 6.21
CA ASP A 415 -1.43 0.55 6.87
C ASP A 415 -1.98 1.73 6.08
N ASP A 416 -1.95 1.65 4.73
CA ASP A 416 -2.50 2.71 3.91
C ASP A 416 -3.11 2.20 2.59
N LEU A 417 -4.03 2.98 2.03
CA LEU A 417 -4.75 2.72 0.81
C LEU A 417 -4.83 3.98 -0.05
N ALA A 418 -4.63 3.82 -1.35
CA ALA A 418 -4.86 4.88 -2.32
C ALA A 418 -5.52 4.32 -3.59
N ILE A 419 -6.39 5.10 -4.23
CA ILE A 419 -7.02 4.74 -5.50
C ILE A 419 -6.45 5.65 -6.57
N HIS A 420 -5.81 5.06 -7.60
CA HIS A 420 -5.29 5.82 -8.72
C HIS A 420 -6.45 6.32 -9.62
N PRO A 421 -6.66 7.64 -9.79
CA PRO A 421 -7.91 8.15 -10.36
C PRO A 421 -8.09 7.84 -11.85
N ARG A 422 -7.01 7.69 -12.63
CA ARG A 422 -7.07 7.33 -14.05
C ARG A 422 -7.16 5.81 -14.24
N GLU A 423 -6.30 5.05 -13.56
CA GLU A 423 -6.23 3.61 -13.76
C GLU A 423 -7.27 2.84 -12.96
N ASN A 424 -7.88 3.48 -11.97
CA ASN A 424 -8.82 2.84 -11.05
C ASN A 424 -8.22 1.64 -10.31
N ASP A 425 -6.93 1.67 -10.09
CA ASP A 425 -6.18 0.68 -9.35
C ASP A 425 -6.22 1.02 -7.86
N LEU A 426 -6.47 0.04 -7.00
CA LEU A 426 -6.32 0.18 -5.55
C LEU A 426 -4.91 -0.23 -5.16
N ILE A 427 -4.17 0.73 -4.63
CA ILE A 427 -2.80 0.57 -4.14
C ILE A 427 -2.87 0.31 -2.63
N VAL A 428 -2.21 -0.74 -2.18
CA VAL A 428 -2.29 -1.24 -0.80
C VAL A 428 -0.89 -1.26 -0.19
N GLY A 429 -0.67 -0.45 0.82
CA GLY A 429 0.56 -0.46 1.64
C GLY A 429 0.41 -1.43 2.80
N THR A 430 1.35 -2.35 2.96
CA THR A 430 1.29 -3.37 4.00
C THR A 430 2.43 -3.27 5.00
N HIS A 431 2.16 -3.73 6.20
CA HIS A 431 3.14 -3.80 7.28
C HIS A 431 4.01 -5.07 7.15
N GLY A 432 4.98 -5.05 6.24
CA GLY A 432 5.98 -6.09 6.10
C GLY A 432 5.87 -6.98 4.85
N ARG A 433 4.80 -6.88 4.06
CA ARG A 433 4.62 -7.63 2.81
C ARG A 433 4.67 -6.74 1.57
N SER A 434 5.38 -5.61 1.66
CA SER A 434 5.58 -4.67 0.58
C SER A 434 4.27 -4.01 0.12
N MET A 435 4.22 -3.53 -1.10
CA MET A 435 3.09 -2.83 -1.70
C MET A 435 2.40 -3.73 -2.72
N TRP A 436 1.06 -3.69 -2.75
CA TRP A 436 0.23 -4.45 -3.66
C TRP A 436 -0.64 -3.54 -4.51
N ILE A 437 -0.99 -3.96 -5.71
CA ILE A 437 -1.90 -3.26 -6.59
C ILE A 437 -3.01 -4.23 -6.99
N LEU A 438 -4.24 -3.91 -6.57
CA LEU A 438 -5.45 -4.55 -7.12
C LEU A 438 -5.86 -3.74 -8.35
N ALA A 439 -5.55 -4.28 -9.52
CA ALA A 439 -5.76 -3.58 -10.78
C ALA A 439 -7.25 -3.43 -11.09
N ASP A 440 -7.66 -2.21 -11.41
CA ASP A 440 -8.97 -1.84 -11.92
C ASP A 440 -10.16 -2.34 -11.07
N VAL A 441 -10.50 -1.59 -10.03
CA VAL A 441 -11.62 -1.89 -9.12
C VAL A 441 -13.00 -1.56 -9.71
N THR A 442 -13.11 -1.29 -11.02
CA THR A 442 -14.39 -1.03 -11.72
C THR A 442 -15.47 -2.07 -11.43
N PRO A 443 -15.19 -3.37 -11.32
CA PRO A 443 -16.25 -4.34 -10.97
C PRO A 443 -16.98 -4.00 -9.68
N PHE A 444 -16.28 -3.54 -8.65
CA PHE A 444 -16.90 -3.18 -7.37
C PHE A 444 -17.80 -1.94 -7.45
N GLU A 445 -17.56 -1.02 -8.41
CA GLU A 445 -18.43 0.13 -8.64
C GLU A 445 -19.82 -0.29 -9.15
N HIS A 446 -19.89 -1.42 -9.83
CA HIS A 446 -21.09 -1.95 -10.47
C HIS A 446 -21.77 -3.06 -9.67
N LEU A 447 -21.14 -3.59 -8.62
CA LEU A 447 -21.77 -4.55 -7.74
C LEU A 447 -22.86 -3.85 -6.91
N SER A 448 -24.09 -4.26 -7.13
CA SER A 448 -25.26 -3.83 -6.36
C SER A 448 -26.13 -5.05 -6.07
N ASN A 449 -27.06 -4.94 -5.16
CA ASN A 449 -28.02 -6.02 -4.88
C ASN A 449 -28.79 -6.44 -6.15
N ASP A 450 -29.07 -5.50 -7.05
CA ASP A 450 -29.74 -5.78 -8.31
C ASP A 450 -28.85 -6.59 -9.26
N VAL A 451 -27.54 -6.29 -9.33
CA VAL A 451 -26.56 -7.05 -10.12
C VAL A 451 -26.33 -8.43 -9.51
N LEU A 452 -26.18 -8.50 -8.19
CA LEU A 452 -26.00 -9.77 -7.48
C LEU A 452 -27.23 -10.71 -7.61
N ALA A 453 -28.41 -10.15 -7.89
CA ALA A 453 -29.63 -10.94 -8.17
C ALA A 453 -29.72 -11.47 -9.61
N GLN A 454 -28.93 -10.94 -10.56
CA GLN A 454 -28.90 -11.39 -11.96
C GLN A 454 -28.13 -12.70 -12.10
N ALA A 455 -28.39 -13.46 -13.19
CA ALA A 455 -27.64 -14.68 -13.45
C ALA A 455 -26.16 -14.41 -13.80
N GLY A 456 -25.88 -13.25 -14.39
CA GLY A 456 -24.53 -12.83 -14.71
C GLY A 456 -24.44 -11.34 -15.00
N GLN A 457 -23.22 -10.84 -15.15
CA GLN A 457 -22.90 -9.47 -15.55
C GLN A 457 -21.52 -9.43 -16.20
N LEU A 458 -21.39 -8.76 -17.36
CA LEU A 458 -20.10 -8.33 -17.89
C LEU A 458 -19.85 -6.90 -17.45
N PHE A 459 -18.70 -6.66 -16.79
CA PHE A 459 -18.35 -5.32 -16.32
C PHE A 459 -17.82 -4.45 -17.46
N PRO A 460 -17.99 -3.12 -17.40
CA PRO A 460 -17.36 -2.19 -18.32
C PRO A 460 -15.84 -2.38 -18.36
N GLN A 461 -15.25 -2.21 -19.52
CA GLN A 461 -13.81 -2.34 -19.73
C GLN A 461 -13.20 -0.98 -20.05
N LYS A 462 -12.05 -0.68 -19.44
CA LYS A 462 -11.27 0.50 -19.83
C LYS A 462 -10.56 0.26 -21.17
N PRO A 463 -10.29 1.32 -21.95
CA PRO A 463 -9.47 1.21 -23.15
C PRO A 463 -8.05 0.67 -22.80
N VAL A 464 -7.53 -0.23 -23.63
CA VAL A 464 -6.23 -0.88 -23.40
C VAL A 464 -5.28 -0.53 -24.55
N THR A 465 -4.11 -0.01 -24.20
CA THR A 465 -3.07 0.32 -25.19
C THR A 465 -2.16 -0.89 -25.44
N MET A 466 -1.99 -1.23 -26.71
CA MET A 466 -1.08 -2.29 -27.17
C MET A 466 0.39 -1.82 -27.11
N TRP A 467 0.93 -1.61 -25.94
CA TRP A 467 2.29 -1.12 -25.80
C TRP A 467 3.32 -2.07 -26.39
N ALA A 468 4.21 -1.56 -27.25
CA ALA A 468 5.40 -2.29 -27.69
C ALA A 468 6.41 -2.36 -26.56
N GLN A 469 6.83 -3.56 -26.22
CA GLN A 469 7.88 -3.78 -25.22
C GLN A 469 9.27 -3.67 -25.84
N ARG A 470 10.22 -3.20 -25.02
CA ARG A 470 11.63 -3.19 -25.33
C ARG A 470 12.25 -4.53 -24.90
N GLY A 471 12.86 -5.23 -25.86
CA GLY A 471 13.67 -6.39 -25.55
C GLY A 471 15.06 -5.94 -25.10
N ASP A 472 15.28 -5.94 -23.79
CA ASP A 472 16.62 -5.79 -23.24
C ASP A 472 17.23 -7.19 -23.10
N TRP A 473 18.52 -7.36 -23.41
CA TRP A 473 19.20 -8.60 -23.06
C TRP A 473 19.26 -8.73 -21.53
N PRO A 474 18.95 -9.91 -20.96
CA PRO A 474 19.15 -10.11 -19.54
C PRO A 474 20.63 -9.93 -19.24
N PHE A 475 20.97 -8.91 -18.44
CA PHE A 475 22.32 -8.82 -17.91
C PHE A 475 22.49 -9.98 -16.92
N TYR A 476 23.52 -10.80 -17.14
CA TYR A 476 23.96 -11.78 -16.17
C TYR A 476 24.30 -11.03 -14.87
N GLY A 477 23.50 -11.24 -13.80
CA GLY A 477 23.65 -10.54 -12.53
C GLY A 477 22.53 -9.56 -12.16
N ALA A 478 21.45 -9.47 -12.95
CA ALA A 478 20.23 -8.82 -12.50
C ALA A 478 19.66 -9.62 -11.31
N THR A 479 19.55 -8.97 -10.16
CA THR A 479 19.29 -9.66 -8.91
C THR A 479 17.82 -10.01 -8.72
N TYR A 480 16.90 -9.12 -9.10
CA TYR A 480 15.47 -9.33 -9.03
C TYR A 480 14.71 -8.58 -10.13
N SER A 481 13.62 -9.17 -10.59
CA SER A 481 12.66 -8.53 -11.48
C SER A 481 11.25 -8.98 -11.14
N ALA A 482 10.38 -8.05 -10.74
CA ALA A 482 8.96 -8.30 -10.61
C ALA A 482 8.32 -8.34 -12.02
N PRO A 483 7.38 -9.27 -12.30
CA PRO A 483 6.71 -9.29 -13.57
C PRO A 483 5.89 -8.01 -13.79
N ASN A 484 5.80 -7.57 -15.04
CA ASN A 484 4.79 -6.59 -15.43
C ASN A 484 3.40 -7.23 -15.32
N PRO A 485 2.31 -6.45 -15.20
CA PRO A 485 0.97 -6.94 -15.46
C PRO A 485 0.90 -7.65 -16.82
N GLU A 486 0.09 -8.69 -16.90
CA GLU A 486 -0.08 -9.46 -18.12
C GLU A 486 -0.58 -8.60 -19.28
N ARG A 487 -0.14 -8.95 -20.49
CA ARG A 487 -0.46 -8.19 -21.68
C ARG A 487 -1.74 -8.72 -22.32
N GLY A 488 -2.75 -7.87 -22.35
CA GLY A 488 -4.04 -8.26 -22.89
C GLY A 488 -5.13 -7.33 -22.40
N VAL A 489 -6.34 -7.76 -22.61
CA VAL A 489 -7.53 -7.18 -21.99
C VAL A 489 -7.97 -8.12 -20.87
N LEU A 490 -7.91 -7.67 -19.64
CA LEU A 490 -8.38 -8.43 -18.50
C LEU A 490 -9.90 -8.27 -18.40
N LEU A 491 -10.63 -9.23 -18.97
CA LEU A 491 -12.09 -9.25 -19.00
C LEU A 491 -12.61 -9.74 -17.65
N ARG A 492 -13.54 -9.00 -17.04
CA ARG A 492 -14.15 -9.35 -15.76
C ARG A 492 -15.64 -9.52 -15.89
N TYR A 493 -16.17 -10.55 -15.24
CA TYR A 493 -17.57 -10.91 -15.26
C TYR A 493 -18.03 -11.48 -13.92
N TYR A 494 -19.31 -11.38 -13.64
CA TYR A 494 -19.96 -11.95 -12.47
C TYR A 494 -20.88 -13.09 -12.90
N LEU A 495 -20.89 -14.16 -12.13
CA LEU A 495 -21.84 -15.26 -12.22
C LEU A 495 -22.48 -15.48 -10.85
N ARG A 496 -23.81 -15.67 -10.86
CA ARG A 496 -24.56 -15.99 -9.64
C ARG A 496 -24.59 -17.49 -9.43
N ASP A 497 -24.53 -17.94 -8.17
CA ASP A 497 -24.87 -19.32 -7.81
C ASP A 497 -26.37 -19.57 -8.04
N ALA A 498 -26.72 -20.79 -8.49
CA ALA A 498 -28.09 -21.16 -8.75
C ALA A 498 -29.01 -21.16 -7.51
N ASP A 499 -28.44 -21.24 -6.32
CA ASP A 499 -29.16 -21.34 -5.03
C ASP A 499 -29.19 -20.05 -4.17
N GLY A 500 -28.70 -18.91 -4.66
CA GLY A 500 -28.76 -17.63 -3.95
C GLY A 500 -27.58 -16.70 -4.26
N PRO A 501 -27.53 -15.46 -3.70
CA PRO A 501 -26.42 -14.56 -3.90
C PRO A 501 -25.16 -15.16 -3.27
N ALA A 502 -24.18 -15.54 -4.07
CA ALA A 502 -22.90 -16.01 -3.58
C ALA A 502 -22.12 -14.83 -2.96
N MET A 503 -22.14 -14.77 -1.66
CA MET A 503 -21.06 -14.13 -0.92
C MET A 503 -19.77 -14.87 -1.27
N VAL A 504 -18.70 -14.16 -1.60
CA VAL A 504 -17.40 -14.73 -1.96
C VAL A 504 -17.07 -15.90 -1.03
N ALA A 505 -17.08 -17.12 -1.58
CA ALA A 505 -16.93 -18.35 -0.81
C ALA A 505 -15.59 -18.37 -0.07
N ASP A 506 -15.65 -18.68 1.20
CA ASP A 506 -14.52 -18.99 2.05
C ASP A 506 -13.81 -20.24 1.50
N ALA A 507 -12.73 -20.05 0.75
CA ALA A 507 -11.89 -21.17 0.34
C ALA A 507 -11.23 -21.73 1.60
N GLY A 508 -11.76 -22.88 2.04
CA GLY A 508 -11.36 -23.57 3.25
C GLY A 508 -9.84 -23.75 3.35
N GLU A 509 -9.38 -23.67 4.61
CA GLU A 509 -8.05 -24.04 5.02
C GLU A 509 -7.63 -25.41 4.47
N ASN A 510 -6.77 -25.40 3.46
CA ASN A 510 -5.83 -26.49 3.25
C ASN A 510 -4.51 -25.85 2.84
N GLY A 511 -3.57 -25.85 3.80
CA GLY A 511 -2.18 -25.51 3.54
C GLY A 511 -1.58 -26.53 2.58
N ASP A 512 -0.89 -26.04 1.57
CA ASP A 512 0.48 -26.47 1.29
C ASP A 512 1.12 -25.64 0.17
N GLU A 513 2.32 -25.26 0.42
CA GLU A 513 3.53 -25.04 -0.39
C GLU A 513 3.47 -24.41 -1.78
N GLY A 514 4.31 -23.39 -1.88
CA GLY A 514 4.75 -22.59 -2.98
C GLY A 514 4.95 -23.30 -4.32
N GLY A 515 4.39 -22.65 -5.30
CA GLY A 515 4.65 -22.91 -6.70
C GLY A 515 3.88 -21.88 -7.51
N GLY A 516 4.61 -20.98 -8.21
CA GLY A 516 4.01 -20.15 -9.23
C GLY A 516 3.30 -21.03 -10.27
N GLY A 517 1.99 -21.18 -10.09
CA GLY A 517 1.14 -21.89 -11.02
C GLY A 517 0.76 -20.94 -12.16
N GLU A 518 1.01 -21.36 -13.38
CA GLU A 518 0.36 -20.81 -14.57
C GLU A 518 -1.17 -20.84 -14.34
N PRO A 519 -1.93 -19.85 -14.86
CA PRO A 519 -3.39 -19.89 -14.79
C PRO A 519 -3.87 -21.20 -15.42
N ALA A 520 -4.70 -21.92 -14.69
CA ALA A 520 -5.24 -23.20 -15.11
C ALA A 520 -5.90 -23.06 -16.50
N MET A 521 -5.43 -23.81 -17.45
CA MET A 521 -6.10 -23.99 -18.74
C MET A 521 -7.46 -24.65 -18.48
N GLY A 522 -8.53 -24.00 -18.98
CA GLY A 522 -9.85 -24.45 -19.24
C GLY A 522 -10.42 -25.55 -18.32
N ASP A 523 -11.19 -25.13 -17.34
CA ASP A 523 -12.15 -26.01 -16.71
C ASP A 523 -13.26 -26.31 -17.75
N ASP A 524 -13.66 -27.56 -17.85
CA ASP A 524 -14.70 -28.07 -18.78
C ASP A 524 -16.11 -27.61 -18.32
N SER A 525 -16.22 -26.40 -17.74
CA SER A 525 -17.45 -25.81 -17.22
C SER A 525 -18.48 -25.50 -18.30
N GLY A 526 -18.05 -25.49 -19.57
CA GLY A 526 -18.90 -25.13 -20.71
C GLY A 526 -19.25 -23.65 -20.78
N PHE A 527 -18.62 -22.81 -19.96
CA PHE A 527 -18.78 -21.34 -19.96
C PHE A 527 -17.79 -20.69 -20.91
N ALA A 528 -18.24 -19.74 -21.72
CA ALA A 528 -17.39 -19.09 -22.69
C ALA A 528 -17.72 -17.60 -22.87
N LEU A 529 -16.67 -16.79 -23.08
CA LEU A 529 -16.80 -15.44 -23.59
C LEU A 529 -16.50 -15.43 -25.09
N THR A 530 -17.38 -14.80 -25.84
CA THR A 530 -17.22 -14.63 -27.30
C THR A 530 -16.83 -13.19 -27.61
N ILE A 531 -15.73 -13.00 -28.35
CA ILE A 531 -15.24 -11.71 -28.78
C ILE A 531 -15.49 -11.55 -30.28
N THR A 532 -16.08 -10.41 -30.65
CA THR A 532 -16.44 -10.11 -32.05
C THR A 532 -15.97 -8.72 -32.47
N ASP A 533 -15.64 -8.57 -33.75
CA ASP A 533 -15.36 -7.30 -34.44
C ASP A 533 -16.54 -6.99 -35.36
N ALA A 534 -17.09 -5.79 -35.27
CA ALA A 534 -18.23 -5.36 -36.10
C ALA A 534 -18.00 -5.49 -37.61
N SER A 535 -16.74 -5.42 -38.06
CA SER A 535 -16.37 -5.45 -39.47
C SER A 535 -15.91 -6.83 -39.97
N ARG A 536 -15.46 -7.72 -39.06
CA ARG A 536 -14.81 -9.00 -39.38
C ARG A 536 -15.53 -10.21 -38.77
N GLY A 537 -16.51 -9.96 -37.90
CA GLY A 537 -17.27 -11.00 -37.22
C GLY A 537 -16.52 -11.62 -36.04
N HIS A 538 -16.54 -12.95 -35.94
CA HIS A 538 -15.89 -13.66 -34.83
C HIS A 538 -14.38 -13.43 -34.75
N VAL A 539 -13.88 -13.18 -33.54
CA VAL A 539 -12.47 -12.96 -33.25
C VAL A 539 -11.91 -14.08 -32.39
N ARG A 540 -12.51 -14.33 -31.24
CA ARG A 540 -12.03 -15.30 -30.25
C ARG A 540 -13.16 -15.85 -29.41
N THR A 541 -13.09 -17.13 -29.08
CA THR A 541 -13.83 -17.74 -27.98
C THR A 541 -12.84 -18.07 -26.86
N LEU A 542 -13.15 -17.64 -25.66
CA LEU A 542 -12.36 -17.93 -24.46
C LEU A 542 -13.20 -18.86 -23.58
N ASP A 543 -12.70 -20.07 -23.36
CA ASP A 543 -13.21 -20.93 -22.30
C ASP A 543 -12.85 -20.33 -20.95
N VAL A 544 -13.80 -20.17 -20.06
CA VAL A 544 -13.64 -19.39 -18.83
C VAL A 544 -14.25 -20.12 -17.64
N SER A 545 -13.86 -19.73 -16.44
CA SER A 545 -14.41 -20.28 -15.20
C SER A 545 -15.92 -20.05 -15.12
N GLY A 546 -16.66 -21.09 -14.79
CA GLY A 546 -18.09 -21.06 -14.45
C GLY A 546 -18.35 -20.88 -12.95
N GLU A 547 -17.32 -20.58 -12.16
CA GLU A 547 -17.44 -20.44 -10.72
C GLU A 547 -18.31 -19.23 -10.32
N PRO A 548 -19.13 -19.34 -9.26
CA PRO A 548 -19.90 -18.23 -8.74
C PRO A 548 -19.00 -17.09 -8.25
N GLY A 549 -19.45 -15.85 -8.41
CA GLY A 549 -18.74 -14.65 -7.98
C GLY A 549 -18.13 -13.85 -9.12
N VAL A 550 -17.18 -12.99 -8.79
CA VAL A 550 -16.44 -12.19 -9.78
C VAL A 550 -15.27 -13.00 -10.31
N ASN A 551 -15.27 -13.21 -11.60
CA ASN A 551 -14.25 -13.95 -12.33
C ASN A 551 -13.49 -13.03 -13.28
N GLU A 552 -12.29 -13.45 -13.68
CA GLU A 552 -11.49 -12.74 -14.67
C GLU A 552 -10.81 -13.69 -15.65
N VAL A 553 -10.64 -13.22 -16.88
CA VAL A 553 -9.89 -13.91 -17.92
C VAL A 553 -9.13 -12.93 -18.79
N LEU A 554 -7.93 -13.27 -19.18
CA LEU A 554 -7.09 -12.46 -20.06
C LEU A 554 -7.36 -12.80 -21.54
N TRP A 555 -7.73 -11.79 -22.33
CA TRP A 555 -7.67 -11.87 -23.79
C TRP A 555 -6.35 -11.26 -24.27
N ASP A 556 -5.48 -12.08 -24.85
CA ASP A 556 -4.13 -11.76 -25.31
C ASP A 556 -4.09 -10.97 -26.66
N TRP A 557 -5.19 -10.32 -27.04
CA TRP A 557 -5.41 -9.61 -28.31
C TRP A 557 -5.30 -10.48 -29.56
N ARG A 558 -5.51 -11.79 -29.47
CA ARG A 558 -5.40 -12.67 -30.61
C ARG A 558 -6.74 -13.20 -31.08
N TYR A 559 -6.82 -13.44 -32.37
CA TYR A 559 -7.87 -14.26 -32.96
C TYR A 559 -7.68 -15.73 -32.55
N ASP A 560 -8.69 -16.53 -32.77
CA ASP A 560 -8.55 -17.99 -32.66
C ASP A 560 -7.42 -18.48 -33.57
N SER A 561 -6.74 -19.52 -33.12
CA SER A 561 -5.73 -20.19 -33.95
C SER A 561 -6.42 -20.83 -35.16
N PRO A 562 -5.92 -20.60 -36.37
CA PRO A 562 -6.44 -21.31 -37.54
C PRO A 562 -6.04 -22.81 -37.58
N TYR A 563 -5.24 -23.24 -36.61
CA TYR A 563 -4.75 -24.63 -36.52
C TYR A 563 -5.31 -25.24 -35.23
N GLU A 564 -6.01 -26.36 -35.37
CA GLU A 564 -6.38 -27.19 -34.21
C GLU A 564 -5.10 -27.91 -33.71
N PRO A 565 -4.80 -27.87 -32.38
CA PRO A 565 -3.71 -28.67 -31.86
C PRO A 565 -4.00 -30.17 -32.06
N GLU A 566 -3.04 -30.90 -32.65
CA GLU A 566 -3.14 -32.35 -32.76
C GLU A 566 -3.24 -32.97 -31.34
N ALA A 567 -4.23 -33.78 -31.12
CA ALA A 567 -4.46 -34.47 -29.85
C ALA A 567 -3.23 -35.29 -29.46
N GLY A 568 -2.50 -34.87 -28.40
CA GLY A 568 -1.34 -35.59 -27.89
C GLY A 568 -0.03 -34.76 -27.82
N GLN A 569 0.03 -33.54 -28.37
CA GLN A 569 1.14 -32.64 -28.17
C GLN A 569 0.91 -31.69 -26.96
N GLY A 570 0.82 -32.29 -25.79
CA GLY A 570 0.82 -31.56 -24.55
C GLY A 570 2.18 -30.87 -24.33
N GLY A 571 2.17 -29.58 -24.05
CA GLY A 571 3.34 -28.74 -23.88
C GLY A 571 4.29 -29.28 -22.81
N GLY A 572 5.38 -29.92 -23.25
CA GLY A 572 6.51 -30.25 -22.43
C GLY A 572 7.33 -28.99 -22.20
N GLY A 573 7.42 -28.51 -20.94
CA GLY A 573 8.32 -27.44 -20.52
C GLY A 573 9.76 -27.81 -20.84
N GLY A 574 10.34 -27.17 -21.84
CA GLY A 574 11.73 -27.27 -22.20
C GLY A 574 12.20 -25.93 -22.75
N GLY A 575 13.04 -25.22 -21.98
CA GLY A 575 13.69 -24.00 -22.42
C GLY A 575 14.51 -24.24 -23.70
N GLY A 576 13.92 -23.94 -24.85
CA GLY A 576 14.58 -24.00 -26.14
C GLY A 576 13.86 -23.08 -27.12
N PHE A 577 14.59 -22.36 -27.92
CA PHE A 577 14.09 -21.45 -28.94
C PHE A 577 13.14 -22.19 -29.91
N GLY A 578 11.86 -21.89 -29.85
CA GLY A 578 10.86 -22.21 -30.87
C GLY A 578 10.05 -23.48 -30.63
N GLY A 579 8.75 -23.36 -30.44
CA GLY A 579 7.80 -24.47 -30.52
C GLY A 579 6.58 -24.41 -29.60
N GLY A 580 6.01 -23.23 -29.32
CA GLY A 580 4.65 -23.12 -28.78
C GLY A 580 3.62 -23.50 -29.85
N ALA A 581 2.42 -23.95 -29.43
CA ALA A 581 1.30 -24.17 -30.35
C ALA A 581 1.07 -22.91 -31.22
N PRO A 582 0.67 -23.07 -32.51
CA PRO A 582 0.44 -21.94 -33.39
C PRO A 582 -0.62 -21.01 -32.79
N GLN A 583 -0.25 -19.78 -32.51
CA GLN A 583 -1.15 -18.74 -31.99
C GLN A 583 -1.86 -18.03 -33.14
N GLY A 584 -3.10 -17.59 -32.90
CA GLY A 584 -3.84 -16.77 -33.85
C GLY A 584 -3.16 -15.42 -34.12
N PRO A 585 -3.51 -14.75 -35.23
CA PRO A 585 -2.99 -13.41 -35.52
C PRO A 585 -3.41 -12.41 -34.47
N ILE A 586 -2.61 -11.35 -34.32
CA ILE A 586 -2.92 -10.26 -33.37
C ILE A 586 -4.08 -9.41 -33.93
N ALA A 587 -5.04 -9.09 -33.07
CA ALA A 587 -6.15 -8.17 -33.37
C ALA A 587 -5.61 -6.73 -33.55
N LEU A 588 -6.22 -6.01 -34.47
CA LEU A 588 -5.84 -4.61 -34.75
C LEU A 588 -6.48 -3.65 -33.75
N PRO A 589 -5.92 -2.44 -33.57
CA PRO A 589 -6.59 -1.40 -32.81
C PRO A 589 -8.03 -1.13 -33.29
N GLY A 590 -8.96 -0.97 -32.35
CA GLY A 590 -10.38 -0.77 -32.65
C GLY A 590 -11.28 -1.24 -31.51
N THR A 591 -12.57 -1.16 -31.73
CA THR A 591 -13.59 -1.57 -30.77
C THR A 591 -14.04 -3.01 -31.03
N TYR A 592 -14.11 -3.78 -29.97
CA TYR A 592 -14.55 -5.18 -29.95
C TYR A 592 -15.73 -5.34 -29.00
N THR A 593 -16.64 -6.23 -29.32
CA THR A 593 -17.74 -6.61 -28.44
C THR A 593 -17.42 -7.93 -27.77
N VAL A 594 -17.57 -7.98 -26.47
CA VAL A 594 -17.48 -9.21 -25.66
C VAL A 594 -18.88 -9.59 -25.22
N SER A 595 -19.26 -10.84 -25.37
CA SER A 595 -20.56 -11.37 -24.98
C SER A 595 -20.43 -12.67 -24.22
N MET A 596 -21.39 -12.94 -23.34
CA MET A 596 -21.57 -14.21 -22.63
C MET A 596 -23.06 -14.53 -22.47
N GLU A 597 -23.35 -15.83 -22.28
CA GLU A 597 -24.68 -16.34 -21.97
C GLU A 597 -24.68 -16.87 -20.52
N ALA A 598 -25.58 -16.40 -19.67
CA ALA A 598 -25.75 -16.91 -18.31
C ALA A 598 -27.24 -16.97 -17.93
N GLY A 599 -27.70 -18.09 -17.37
CA GLY A 599 -29.10 -18.27 -16.97
C GLY A 599 -30.11 -18.13 -18.11
N GLY A 600 -29.67 -18.29 -19.36
CA GLY A 600 -30.49 -18.08 -20.55
C GLY A 600 -30.63 -16.63 -21.00
N GLU A 601 -29.89 -15.73 -20.40
CA GLU A 601 -29.82 -14.31 -20.78
C GLU A 601 -28.45 -14.00 -21.40
N SER A 602 -28.42 -13.05 -22.34
CA SER A 602 -27.19 -12.59 -23.01
C SER A 602 -26.71 -11.28 -22.42
N TYR A 603 -25.44 -11.22 -22.05
CA TYR A 603 -24.75 -10.04 -21.52
C TYR A 603 -23.67 -9.62 -22.50
N SER A 604 -23.47 -8.31 -22.65
CA SER A 604 -22.41 -7.82 -23.52
C SER A 604 -21.78 -6.53 -23.00
N THR A 605 -20.50 -6.35 -23.33
CA THR A 605 -19.75 -5.12 -23.11
C THR A 605 -18.85 -4.84 -24.31
N THR A 606 -18.25 -3.67 -24.35
CA THR A 606 -17.28 -3.32 -25.39
C THR A 606 -15.93 -3.04 -24.80
N VAL A 607 -14.88 -3.35 -25.55
CA VAL A 607 -13.50 -2.99 -25.23
C VAL A 607 -12.87 -2.25 -26.39
N GLU A 608 -12.13 -1.20 -26.10
CA GLU A 608 -11.36 -0.44 -27.08
C GLU A 608 -9.88 -0.82 -26.97
N ILE A 609 -9.29 -1.26 -28.07
CA ILE A 609 -7.85 -1.47 -28.20
C ILE A 609 -7.24 -0.28 -28.91
N ILE A 610 -6.26 0.36 -28.26
CA ILE A 610 -5.57 1.54 -28.75
C ILE A 610 -4.17 1.15 -29.23
N ALA A 611 -3.74 1.67 -30.38
CA ALA A 611 -2.37 1.49 -30.85
C ALA A 611 -1.36 2.18 -29.92
N ASP A 612 -0.15 1.63 -29.82
CA ASP A 612 0.97 2.32 -29.16
C ASP A 612 1.18 3.69 -29.82
N PRO A 613 1.03 4.80 -29.09
CA PRO A 613 1.16 6.15 -29.69
C PRO A 613 2.56 6.43 -30.24
N ARG A 614 3.57 5.68 -29.81
CA ARG A 614 4.93 5.74 -30.33
C ARG A 614 5.10 4.97 -31.66
N ARG A 615 4.13 4.11 -31.99
CA ARG A 615 4.06 3.28 -33.20
C ARG A 615 2.62 3.26 -33.70
N PRO A 616 2.10 4.41 -34.18
CA PRO A 616 0.72 4.46 -34.64
C PRO A 616 0.50 3.46 -35.77
N MET A 617 -0.45 2.55 -35.55
CA MET A 617 -0.92 1.62 -36.58
C MET A 617 -2.34 2.00 -36.94
N THR A 618 -2.66 1.93 -38.21
CA THR A 618 -4.03 2.11 -38.68
C THR A 618 -4.60 0.78 -39.19
N ARG A 619 -5.93 0.67 -39.31
CA ARG A 619 -6.56 -0.50 -39.92
C ARG A 619 -6.19 -0.69 -41.40
N ALA A 620 -5.55 0.29 -42.01
CA ALA A 620 -5.04 0.23 -43.37
C ALA A 620 -3.63 -0.36 -43.46
N ASP A 621 -2.91 -0.39 -42.35
CA ASP A 621 -1.58 -1.01 -42.25
C ASP A 621 -1.70 -2.51 -41.89
#